data_523db191b703ba4ca3e13b0d4b1d30a5
#
_entry.id   523db191b703ba4ca3e13b0d4b1d30a5
#
_cell.length_a   1.000
_cell.length_b   1.000
_cell.length_c   1.000
_cell.angle_alpha   90.00
_cell.angle_beta   90.00
_cell.angle_gamma   90.00
#
_symmetry.space_group_name_H-M   'P 1'
#
loop_
_entity.id
_entity.type
_entity.pdbx_description
1 polymer ?
#
loop_
_entity_poly.entity_id
_entity_poly.type
_entity_poly.pdbx_seq_one_letter_code
_entity_poly.pdbx_strand_id
1 'polypeptide(L)'
;MSRPAGGSRSQTIATWLALLGGPLGLHRFYLHGVGDRWGWSLWPPTLVGAYGVQRMRTLGQDDQIAWLLIPLLGLVIAATMLTAIVYGLTPDARWKTRFDPSGDAVSSPWLNVIGAVAALALGATALIASTAFMAQRFFEYQALQRSARPPAPADQTNSQRLRP
;
A
#
# COMPACT_ATOMS: atom_id res chain seq x y z
N MET A 1 -27.09 -0.62 31.08
CA MET A 1 -26.90 -0.55 29.60
C MET A 1 -26.05 -1.75 29.21
N SER A 2 -26.70 -2.83 28.77
CA SER A 2 -26.02 -4.05 28.30
C SER A 2 -25.30 -3.75 27.01
N ARG A 3 -23.96 -3.78 27.04
CA ARG A 3 -23.17 -3.81 25.79
C ARG A 3 -23.65 -5.03 24.98
N PRO A 4 -24.00 -4.88 23.69
CA PRO A 4 -24.27 -6.04 22.88
C PRO A 4 -23.04 -6.94 22.99
N ALA A 5 -23.27 -8.22 23.26
CA ALA A 5 -22.25 -9.25 23.31
C ALA A 5 -21.44 -9.18 22.00
N GLY A 6 -20.31 -8.54 22.04
CA GLY A 6 -19.37 -8.51 20.93
C GLY A 6 -18.92 -9.94 20.73
N GLY A 7 -19.38 -10.57 19.63
CA GLY A 7 -19.02 -11.94 19.32
C GLY A 7 -17.50 -12.09 19.37
N SER A 8 -17.05 -13.20 19.91
CA SER A 8 -15.66 -13.63 19.96
C SER A 8 -15.01 -13.54 18.57
N ARG A 9 -13.89 -12.81 18.46
CA ARG A 9 -13.20 -12.54 17.20
C ARG A 9 -11.84 -13.23 17.15
N SER A 10 -11.69 -14.15 16.23
CA SER A 10 -10.44 -14.90 16.06
C SER A 10 -9.33 -14.01 15.49
N GLN A 11 -8.18 -14.02 16.15
CA GLN A 11 -6.97 -13.34 15.71
C GLN A 11 -6.49 -13.90 14.37
N THR A 12 -6.51 -15.23 14.23
CA THR A 12 -6.11 -15.89 12.98
C THR A 12 -6.95 -15.43 11.81
N ILE A 13 -8.28 -15.40 11.96
CA ILE A 13 -9.16 -14.91 10.89
C ILE A 13 -8.90 -13.45 10.58
N ALA A 14 -8.71 -12.59 11.59
CA ALA A 14 -8.41 -11.18 11.38
C ALA A 14 -7.09 -10.97 10.62
N THR A 15 -6.04 -11.74 10.95
CA THR A 15 -4.74 -11.71 10.27
C THR A 15 -4.87 -12.12 8.79
N TRP A 16 -5.55 -13.23 8.51
CA TRP A 16 -5.76 -13.70 7.14
C TRP A 16 -6.69 -12.81 6.33
N LEU A 17 -7.71 -12.23 6.93
CA LEU A 17 -8.55 -11.23 6.26
C LEU A 17 -7.79 -9.93 5.97
N ALA A 18 -6.84 -9.53 6.82
CA ALA A 18 -5.98 -8.39 6.53
C ALA A 18 -4.99 -8.72 5.40
N LEU A 19 -4.45 -9.95 5.36
CA LEU A 19 -3.55 -10.41 4.30
C LEU A 19 -4.25 -10.48 2.94
N LEU A 20 -5.41 -11.13 2.85
CA LEU A 20 -6.09 -11.43 1.59
C LEU A 20 -7.03 -10.31 1.13
N GLY A 21 -7.71 -9.69 2.04
CA GLY A 21 -8.71 -8.65 1.78
C GLY A 21 -8.42 -7.30 2.42
N GLY A 22 -7.15 -7.08 2.80
CA GLY A 22 -6.70 -5.85 3.44
C GLY A 22 -7.05 -4.59 2.67
N PRO A 23 -6.73 -4.48 1.37
CA PRO A 23 -7.04 -3.31 0.56
C PRO A 23 -8.54 -2.99 0.46
N LEU A 24 -9.40 -3.99 0.65
CA LEU A 24 -10.86 -3.85 0.70
C LEU A 24 -11.39 -3.62 2.13
N GLY A 25 -10.51 -3.56 3.14
CA GLY A 25 -10.91 -3.32 4.52
C GLY A 25 -11.64 -4.49 5.20
N LEU A 26 -11.61 -5.72 4.64
CA LEU A 26 -12.37 -6.87 5.16
C LEU A 26 -12.04 -7.18 6.61
N HIS A 27 -10.78 -7.05 7.02
CA HIS A 27 -10.34 -7.22 8.41
C HIS A 27 -11.02 -6.23 9.36
N ARG A 28 -11.27 -5.00 8.92
CA ARG A 28 -11.96 -3.98 9.73
C ARG A 28 -13.43 -4.27 9.86
N PHE A 29 -14.06 -4.69 8.78
CA PHE A 29 -15.48 -5.10 8.82
C PHE A 29 -15.68 -6.32 9.72
N TYR A 30 -14.72 -7.25 9.73
CA TYR A 30 -14.75 -8.39 10.64
C TYR A 30 -14.62 -7.96 12.11
N LEU A 31 -13.75 -7.01 12.44
CA LEU A 31 -13.48 -6.60 13.81
C LEU A 31 -14.50 -5.60 14.36
N HIS A 32 -14.92 -4.62 13.53
CA HIS A 32 -15.75 -3.49 13.98
C HIS A 32 -17.15 -3.49 13.36
N GLY A 33 -17.43 -4.43 12.44
CA GLY A 33 -18.70 -4.48 11.71
C GLY A 33 -18.73 -3.62 10.47
N VAL A 34 -19.76 -3.81 9.65
CA VAL A 34 -19.92 -3.16 8.32
C VAL A 34 -20.10 -1.64 8.43
N GLY A 35 -20.46 -1.11 9.60
CA GLY A 35 -20.60 0.33 9.85
C GLY A 35 -19.29 1.08 10.09
N ASP A 36 -18.14 0.42 10.05
CA ASP A 36 -16.85 1.06 10.28
C ASP A 36 -16.44 1.95 9.09
N ARG A 37 -16.45 3.28 9.32
CA ARG A 37 -16.07 4.29 8.32
C ARG A 37 -14.65 4.12 7.81
N TRP A 38 -13.74 3.67 8.67
CA TRP A 38 -12.35 3.43 8.29
C TRP A 38 -12.19 2.21 7.37
N GLY A 39 -13.06 1.19 7.50
CA GLY A 39 -13.11 0.09 6.55
C GLY A 39 -13.48 0.57 5.14
N TRP A 40 -14.48 1.43 5.05
CA TRP A 40 -14.92 2.03 3.79
C TRP A 40 -13.91 3.01 3.20
N SER A 41 -13.11 3.69 4.03
CA SER A 41 -12.10 4.64 3.55
C SER A 41 -10.96 4.00 2.76
N LEU A 42 -10.77 2.68 2.83
CA LEU A 42 -9.79 1.94 2.05
C LEU A 42 -10.23 1.68 0.60
N TRP A 43 -11.54 1.74 0.32
CA TRP A 43 -12.08 1.47 -1.02
C TRP A 43 -11.66 2.52 -2.06
N PRO A 44 -11.85 3.83 -1.81
CA PRO A 44 -11.47 4.85 -2.79
C PRO A 44 -10.02 4.74 -3.26
N PRO A 45 -8.99 4.72 -2.39
CA PRO A 45 -7.61 4.63 -2.85
C PRO A 45 -7.30 3.30 -3.53
N THR A 46 -7.93 2.19 -3.10
CA THR A 46 -7.77 0.88 -3.74
C THR A 46 -8.35 0.89 -5.16
N LEU A 47 -9.57 1.40 -5.35
CA LEU A 47 -10.21 1.46 -6.66
C LEU A 47 -9.49 2.42 -7.61
N VAL A 48 -9.09 3.58 -7.09
CA VAL A 48 -8.31 4.58 -7.86
C VAL A 48 -6.98 3.99 -8.30
N GLY A 49 -6.27 3.29 -7.40
CA GLY A 49 -5.01 2.65 -7.73
C GLY A 49 -5.17 1.47 -8.70
N ALA A 50 -6.23 0.66 -8.56
CA ALA A 50 -6.57 -0.40 -9.51
C ALA A 50 -6.91 0.16 -10.91
N TYR A 51 -7.63 1.28 -10.95
CA TYR A 51 -7.88 2.01 -12.20
C TYR A 51 -6.58 2.47 -12.84
N GLY A 52 -5.58 2.93 -12.07
CA GLY A 52 -4.26 3.27 -12.57
C GLY A 52 -3.56 2.10 -13.27
N VAL A 53 -3.64 0.89 -12.68
CA VAL A 53 -3.10 -0.34 -13.31
C VAL A 53 -3.83 -0.67 -14.61
N GLN A 54 -5.16 -0.57 -14.61
CA GLN A 54 -5.95 -0.81 -15.83
C GLN A 54 -5.60 0.21 -16.92
N ARG A 55 -5.49 1.47 -16.56
CA ARG A 55 -5.13 2.56 -17.47
C ARG A 55 -3.77 2.35 -18.11
N MET A 56 -2.76 1.95 -17.33
CA MET A 56 -1.44 1.62 -17.86
C MET A 56 -1.48 0.45 -18.85
N ARG A 57 -2.35 -0.55 -18.63
CA ARG A 57 -2.51 -1.69 -19.56
C ARG A 57 -3.16 -1.28 -20.89
N THR A 58 -4.04 -0.29 -20.90
CA THR A 58 -4.81 0.14 -22.07
C THR A 58 -4.14 1.26 -22.86
N LEU A 59 -3.51 2.21 -22.18
CA LEU A 59 -2.92 3.41 -22.77
C LEU A 59 -1.38 3.33 -22.89
N GLY A 60 -0.77 2.31 -22.29
CA GLY A 60 0.67 2.13 -22.30
C GLY A 60 1.39 2.79 -21.13
N GLN A 61 2.73 2.70 -21.17
CA GLN A 61 3.60 3.16 -20.08
C GLN A 61 3.78 4.68 -20.00
N ASP A 62 3.36 5.41 -21.02
CA ASP A 62 3.56 6.88 -21.11
C ASP A 62 2.45 7.67 -20.39
N ASP A 63 1.44 7.00 -19.84
CA ASP A 63 0.34 7.65 -19.16
C ASP A 63 0.76 8.20 -17.79
N GLN A 64 0.92 9.52 -17.71
CA GLN A 64 1.36 10.24 -16.50
C GLN A 64 0.41 10.06 -15.32
N ILE A 65 -0.89 9.86 -15.57
CA ILE A 65 -1.88 9.66 -14.51
C ILE A 65 -1.64 8.30 -13.85
N ALA A 66 -1.38 7.25 -14.63
CA ALA A 66 -1.06 5.93 -14.11
C ALA A 66 0.19 5.95 -13.21
N TRP A 67 1.16 6.82 -13.48
CA TRP A 67 2.37 6.94 -12.66
C TRP A 67 2.09 7.35 -11.20
N LEU A 68 1.03 8.12 -10.97
CA LEU A 68 0.64 8.53 -9.62
C LEU A 68 -0.29 7.51 -8.96
N LEU A 69 -1.16 6.88 -9.75
CA LEU A 69 -2.19 5.99 -9.22
C LEU A 69 -1.65 4.61 -8.83
N ILE A 70 -0.67 4.07 -9.57
CA ILE A 70 -0.08 2.75 -9.29
C ILE A 70 0.65 2.72 -7.94
N PRO A 71 1.54 3.68 -7.61
CA PRO A 71 2.15 3.73 -6.28
C PRO A 71 1.15 3.88 -5.14
N LEU A 72 0.04 4.57 -5.37
CA LEU A 72 -1.03 4.69 -4.37
C LEU A 72 -1.57 3.31 -3.99
N LEU A 73 -1.83 2.44 -4.98
CA LEU A 73 -2.26 1.06 -4.73
C LEU A 73 -1.21 0.29 -3.92
N GLY A 74 0.06 0.40 -4.30
CA GLY A 74 1.15 -0.27 -3.60
C GLY A 74 1.29 0.19 -2.15
N LEU A 75 1.12 1.48 -1.87
CA LEU A 75 1.11 2.01 -0.50
C LEU A 75 -0.09 1.48 0.31
N VAL A 76 -1.28 1.38 -0.29
CA VAL A 76 -2.45 0.80 0.37
C VAL A 76 -2.20 -0.68 0.70
N ILE A 77 -1.64 -1.45 -0.23
CA ILE A 77 -1.27 -2.85 0.00
C ILE A 77 -0.25 -2.94 1.15
N ALA A 78 0.82 -2.16 1.11
CA ALA A 78 1.84 -2.16 2.16
C ALA A 78 1.27 -1.81 3.54
N ALA A 79 0.39 -0.80 3.63
CA ALA A 79 -0.25 -0.41 4.88
C ALA A 79 -1.17 -1.51 5.44
N THR A 80 -1.91 -2.21 4.57
CA THR A 80 -2.78 -3.31 5.00
C THR A 80 -1.98 -4.56 5.37
N MET A 81 -0.86 -4.83 4.71
CA MET A 81 0.08 -5.88 5.10
C MET A 81 0.71 -5.58 6.47
N LEU A 82 1.08 -4.33 6.74
CA LEU A 82 1.53 -3.93 8.07
C LEU A 82 0.46 -4.19 9.13
N THR A 83 -0.80 -3.93 8.82
CA THR A 83 -1.91 -4.25 9.73
C THR A 83 -2.02 -5.76 9.99
N ALA A 84 -1.85 -6.60 8.95
CA ALA A 84 -1.84 -8.06 9.11
C ALA A 84 -0.68 -8.54 10.01
N ILE A 85 0.51 -7.94 9.87
CA ILE A 85 1.66 -8.22 10.75
C ILE A 85 1.34 -7.86 12.20
N VAL A 86 0.78 -6.66 12.43
CA VAL A 86 0.41 -6.20 13.78
C VAL A 86 -0.62 -7.14 14.40
N TYR A 87 -1.62 -7.58 13.65
CA TYR A 87 -2.61 -8.54 14.16
C TYR A 87 -1.97 -9.89 14.45
N GLY A 88 -1.17 -10.43 13.51
CA GLY A 88 -0.53 -11.74 13.68
C GLY A 88 0.44 -11.82 14.85
N LEU A 89 1.11 -10.71 15.17
CA LEU A 89 2.10 -10.62 16.26
C LEU A 89 1.55 -10.03 17.57
N THR A 90 0.26 -9.68 17.63
CA THR A 90 -0.35 -9.19 18.85
C THR A 90 -0.39 -10.30 19.92
N PRO A 91 0.09 -10.08 21.15
CA PRO A 91 0.01 -11.08 22.22
C PRO A 91 -1.43 -11.50 22.51
N ASP A 92 -1.66 -12.80 22.72
CA ASP A 92 -2.99 -13.38 22.97
C ASP A 92 -3.75 -12.69 24.12
N ALA A 93 -3.05 -12.36 25.21
CA ALA A 93 -3.65 -11.68 26.34
C ALA A 93 -4.23 -10.31 25.93
N ARG A 94 -3.53 -9.55 25.10
CA ARG A 94 -3.97 -8.24 24.60
C ARG A 94 -5.11 -8.39 23.59
N TRP A 95 -5.05 -9.42 22.73
CA TRP A 95 -6.12 -9.73 21.79
C TRP A 95 -7.42 -10.09 22.51
N LYS A 96 -7.36 -11.02 23.48
CA LYS A 96 -8.51 -11.44 24.29
C LYS A 96 -9.17 -10.27 24.99
N THR A 97 -8.40 -9.41 25.64
CA THR A 97 -8.95 -8.24 26.33
C THR A 97 -9.74 -7.32 25.40
N ARG A 98 -9.34 -7.21 24.13
CA ARG A 98 -9.91 -6.25 23.20
C ARG A 98 -10.99 -6.82 22.28
N PHE A 99 -10.81 -8.04 21.79
CA PHE A 99 -11.64 -8.60 20.70
C PHE A 99 -12.26 -9.97 21.05
N ASP A 100 -11.82 -10.64 22.11
CA ASP A 100 -12.32 -11.94 22.53
C ASP A 100 -12.44 -12.04 24.05
N PRO A 101 -13.34 -11.23 24.70
CA PRO A 101 -13.48 -11.24 26.14
C PRO A 101 -14.01 -12.56 26.70
N SER A 102 -14.73 -13.35 25.91
CA SER A 102 -15.24 -14.67 26.30
C SER A 102 -14.16 -15.75 26.22
N GLY A 103 -13.12 -15.54 25.42
CA GLY A 103 -12.06 -16.53 25.21
C GLY A 103 -12.45 -17.71 24.32
N ASP A 104 -13.60 -17.62 23.63
CA ASP A 104 -14.17 -18.72 22.85
C ASP A 104 -13.60 -18.79 21.41
N ALA A 105 -12.89 -17.73 20.95
CA ALA A 105 -12.35 -17.70 19.61
C ALA A 105 -11.17 -18.65 19.46
N VAL A 106 -11.27 -19.55 18.49
CA VAL A 106 -10.16 -20.43 18.11
C VAL A 106 -9.07 -19.57 17.44
N SER A 107 -7.89 -19.57 18.03
CA SER A 107 -6.71 -18.89 17.49
C SER A 107 -5.56 -19.88 17.40
N SER A 108 -4.84 -19.87 16.27
CA SER A 108 -3.65 -20.70 16.07
C SER A 108 -2.42 -19.79 16.00
N PRO A 109 -1.56 -19.78 17.03
CA PRO A 109 -0.36 -18.93 17.05
C PRO A 109 0.54 -19.18 15.84
N TRP A 110 0.66 -20.44 15.40
CA TRP A 110 1.48 -20.81 14.25
C TRP A 110 0.96 -20.20 12.93
N LEU A 111 -0.37 -20.26 12.71
CA LEU A 111 -0.99 -19.66 11.53
C LEU A 111 -0.90 -18.13 11.55
N ASN A 112 -0.90 -17.53 12.73
CA ASN A 112 -0.71 -16.09 12.88
C ASN A 112 0.71 -15.68 12.46
N VAL A 113 1.73 -16.45 12.85
CA VAL A 113 3.12 -16.20 12.46
C VAL A 113 3.30 -16.38 10.94
N ILE A 114 2.75 -17.45 10.36
CA ILE A 114 2.80 -17.66 8.91
C ILE A 114 2.14 -16.48 8.18
N GLY A 115 0.95 -16.07 8.64
CA GLY A 115 0.25 -14.92 8.07
C GLY A 115 1.07 -13.62 8.15
N ALA A 116 1.74 -13.39 9.30
CA ALA A 116 2.60 -12.22 9.47
C ALA A 116 3.84 -12.25 8.56
N VAL A 117 4.48 -13.41 8.39
CA VAL A 117 5.63 -13.58 7.48
C VAL A 117 5.21 -13.37 6.03
N ALA A 118 4.08 -13.96 5.61
CA ALA A 118 3.53 -13.75 4.27
C ALA A 118 3.18 -12.26 4.02
N ALA A 119 2.57 -11.61 5.02
CA ALA A 119 2.26 -10.18 4.95
C ALA A 119 3.51 -9.32 4.85
N LEU A 120 4.58 -9.66 5.58
CA LEU A 120 5.87 -8.97 5.48
C LEU A 120 6.46 -9.10 4.07
N ALA A 121 6.48 -10.30 3.51
CA ALA A 121 7.01 -10.54 2.17
C ALA A 121 6.22 -9.75 1.10
N LEU A 122 4.89 -9.84 1.13
CA LEU A 122 4.03 -9.14 0.17
C LEU A 122 4.06 -7.62 0.35
N GLY A 123 4.03 -7.14 1.59
CA GLY A 123 4.07 -5.72 1.91
C GLY A 123 5.40 -5.07 1.53
N ALA A 124 6.51 -5.74 1.84
CA ALA A 124 7.84 -5.27 1.45
C ALA A 124 7.98 -5.22 -0.08
N THR A 125 7.55 -6.28 -0.77
CA THR A 125 7.56 -6.31 -2.24
C THR A 125 6.73 -5.19 -2.84
N ALA A 126 5.51 -4.97 -2.36
CA ALA A 126 4.63 -3.90 -2.83
C ALA A 126 5.25 -2.51 -2.60
N LEU A 127 5.86 -2.30 -1.42
CA LEU A 127 6.50 -1.03 -1.08
C LEU A 127 7.72 -0.77 -1.97
N ILE A 128 8.61 -1.77 -2.12
CA ILE A 128 9.82 -1.66 -2.93
C ILE A 128 9.43 -1.43 -4.40
N ALA A 129 8.50 -2.21 -4.95
CA ALA A 129 8.05 -2.06 -6.33
C ALA A 129 7.45 -0.67 -6.59
N SER A 130 6.63 -0.16 -5.67
CA SER A 130 6.03 1.17 -5.79
C SER A 130 7.07 2.27 -5.75
N THR A 131 8.04 2.17 -4.83
CA THR A 131 9.12 3.15 -4.69
C THR A 131 10.04 3.12 -5.92
N ALA A 132 10.41 1.94 -6.40
CA ALA A 132 11.23 1.78 -7.60
C ALA A 132 10.54 2.35 -8.84
N PHE A 133 9.25 2.07 -8.99
CA PHE A 133 8.45 2.62 -10.09
C PHE A 133 8.40 4.15 -10.06
N MET A 134 8.16 4.76 -8.89
CA MET A 134 8.16 6.22 -8.74
C MET A 134 9.53 6.83 -9.08
N ALA A 135 10.60 6.23 -8.55
CA ALA A 135 11.97 6.71 -8.79
C ALA A 135 12.33 6.64 -10.28
N GLN A 136 12.04 5.53 -10.93
CA GLN A 136 12.29 5.37 -12.37
C GLN A 136 11.58 6.46 -13.16
N ARG A 137 10.29 6.68 -12.94
CA ARG A 137 9.52 7.69 -13.68
C ARG A 137 10.00 9.11 -13.42
N PHE A 138 10.38 9.40 -12.19
CA PHE A 138 10.95 10.70 -11.86
C PHE A 138 12.26 10.98 -12.62
N PHE A 139 13.16 10.02 -12.71
CA PHE A 139 14.42 10.18 -13.44
C PHE A 139 14.22 10.24 -14.94
N GLU A 140 13.32 9.45 -15.52
CA GLU A 140 12.94 9.52 -16.94
C GLU A 140 12.43 10.93 -17.29
N TYR A 141 11.53 11.48 -16.47
CA TYR A 141 11.01 12.83 -16.66
C TYR A 141 12.11 13.89 -16.61
N GLN A 142 13.04 13.79 -15.66
CA GLN A 142 14.19 14.69 -15.59
C GLN A 142 15.11 14.59 -16.82
N ALA A 143 15.35 13.37 -17.31
CA ALA A 143 16.19 13.13 -18.48
C ALA A 143 15.57 13.79 -19.73
N LEU A 144 14.26 13.64 -19.93
CA LEU A 144 13.54 14.28 -21.03
C LEU A 144 13.62 15.80 -20.97
N GLN A 145 13.47 16.39 -19.79
CA GLN A 145 13.60 17.85 -19.61
C GLN A 145 15.01 18.37 -19.92
N ARG A 146 16.04 17.60 -19.53
CA ARG A 146 17.43 17.96 -19.86
C ARG A 146 17.71 17.91 -21.35
N SER A 147 17.19 16.91 -22.06
CA SER A 147 17.35 16.75 -23.51
C SER A 147 16.58 17.83 -24.30
N ALA A 148 15.47 18.30 -23.77
CA ALA A 148 14.68 19.38 -24.38
C ALA A 148 15.25 20.79 -24.16
N ARG A 149 16.24 20.94 -23.26
CA ARG A 149 16.87 22.26 -23.01
C ARG A 149 17.79 22.58 -24.19
N PRO A 150 17.63 23.74 -24.87
CA PRO A 150 18.55 24.17 -25.90
C PRO A 150 20.00 24.18 -25.40
N PRO A 151 20.97 23.82 -26.24
CA PRO A 151 22.37 23.95 -25.86
C PRO A 151 22.64 25.40 -25.45
N ALA A 152 23.38 25.57 -24.35
CA ALA A 152 23.80 26.89 -23.91
C ALA A 152 24.42 27.64 -25.12
N PRO A 153 24.10 28.93 -25.33
CA PRO A 153 24.70 29.68 -26.41
C PRO A 153 26.21 29.52 -26.32
N ALA A 154 26.81 28.97 -27.38
CA ALA A 154 28.25 28.82 -27.47
C ALA A 154 28.86 30.18 -27.16
N ASP A 155 29.79 30.17 -26.21
CA ASP A 155 30.46 31.39 -25.72
C ASP A 155 31.07 32.16 -26.93
N GLN A 156 30.30 33.10 -27.45
CA GLN A 156 30.72 33.95 -28.56
C GLN A 156 31.88 34.87 -28.16
N THR A 157 32.18 34.93 -26.85
CA THR A 157 33.27 35.75 -26.30
C THR A 157 34.64 35.25 -26.77
N ASN A 158 34.78 33.95 -27.07
CA ASN A 158 36.06 33.37 -27.48
C ASN A 158 36.37 33.61 -28.96
N SER A 159 35.35 33.74 -29.81
CA SER A 159 35.51 34.04 -31.22
C SER A 159 35.89 35.51 -31.51
N GLN A 160 35.57 36.43 -30.57
CA GLN A 160 35.99 37.83 -30.70
C GLN A 160 37.42 38.07 -30.23
N ARG A 161 38.00 37.23 -29.42
CA ARG A 161 39.41 37.33 -28.97
C ARG A 161 40.42 36.79 -30.00
N LEU A 162 39.99 36.07 -31.03
CA LEU A 162 40.87 35.49 -32.02
C LEU A 162 40.85 36.26 -33.36
N ARG A 163 40.26 37.45 -33.42
CA ARG A 163 40.41 38.33 -34.59
C ARG A 163 41.66 39.17 -34.42
N PRO A 164 42.66 39.07 -35.33
CA PRO A 164 43.90 39.86 -35.30
C PRO A 164 43.60 41.34 -35.53
#